data_17745b4a61ac11d1caa837fa40f81832
#
_entry.id   17745b4a61ac11d1caa837fa40f81832
#
_cell.length_a   1.000
_cell.length_b   1.000
_cell.length_c   1.000
_cell.angle_alpha   90.00
_cell.angle_beta   90.00
_cell.angle_gamma   90.00
#
_symmetry.space_group_name_H-M   'P 1'
#
loop_
_entity.id
_entity.type
_entity.pdbx_description
1 polymer ?
#
loop_
_entity_poly.entity_id
_entity_poly.type
_entity_poly.pdbx_seq_one_letter_code
_entity_poly.pdbx_strand_id
1 'polypeptide(L)'
;MVTTVKVAAAQIRPVLFSLDGSLQKVLDAMAEAAAEGVELIVFPETFLPYYPYFSFVEPPVRMGRSHLALYDQAVVVPGPVTDAVAAAARQHGMQVLLGVN
;
A
#
# COMPACT_ATOMS: atom_id res chain seq x y z
N MET A 1 21.44 -25.53 -12.13
CA MET A 1 20.23 -24.80 -12.58
C MET A 1 20.17 -23.46 -11.90
N VAL A 2 19.98 -22.41 -12.67
CA VAL A 2 19.79 -21.06 -12.14
C VAL A 2 18.29 -20.76 -12.13
N THR A 3 17.81 -20.38 -10.96
CA THR A 3 16.42 -19.95 -10.79
C THR A 3 16.41 -18.44 -10.58
N THR A 4 15.58 -17.73 -11.34
CA THR A 4 15.40 -16.30 -11.18
C THR A 4 13.98 -16.00 -10.77
N VAL A 5 13.81 -14.93 -9.97
CA VAL A 5 12.52 -14.41 -9.55
C VAL A 5 12.44 -12.97 -10.00
N LYS A 6 11.37 -12.63 -10.70
CA LYS A 6 11.14 -11.25 -11.12
C LYS A 6 10.40 -10.50 -10.02
N VAL A 7 11.03 -9.45 -9.53
CA VAL A 7 10.48 -8.64 -8.43
C VAL A 7 10.29 -7.20 -8.88
N ALA A 8 9.38 -6.49 -8.20
CA ALA A 8 9.15 -5.07 -8.41
C ALA A 8 9.16 -4.32 -7.08
N ALA A 9 9.79 -3.15 -7.07
CA ALA A 9 9.65 -2.18 -6.01
C ALA A 9 8.72 -1.08 -6.51
N ALA A 10 7.56 -0.96 -5.88
CA ALA A 10 6.56 0.03 -6.28
C ALA A 10 6.94 1.40 -5.71
N GLN A 11 7.45 2.28 -6.56
CA GLN A 11 7.76 3.66 -6.18
C GLN A 11 6.62 4.57 -6.66
N ILE A 12 5.53 4.56 -5.93
CA ILE A 12 4.31 5.30 -6.25
C ILE A 12 3.84 6.10 -5.04
N ARG A 13 2.96 7.07 -5.30
CA ARG A 13 2.39 7.90 -4.24
C ARG A 13 1.03 7.35 -3.80
N PRO A 14 0.73 7.36 -2.49
CA PRO A 14 -0.63 7.10 -2.03
C PRO A 14 -1.54 8.28 -2.39
N VAL A 15 -2.84 8.09 -2.19
CA VAL A 15 -3.79 9.19 -2.20
C VAL A 15 -3.95 9.67 -0.76
N LEU A 16 -3.45 10.87 -0.45
CA LEU A 16 -3.52 11.41 0.90
C LEU A 16 -4.97 11.55 1.34
N PHE A 17 -5.23 11.20 2.60
CA PHE A 17 -6.53 11.22 3.25
C PHE A 17 -7.58 10.31 2.60
N SER A 18 -7.15 9.30 1.82
CA SER A 18 -8.06 8.35 1.19
C SER A 18 -7.48 6.94 1.23
N LEU A 19 -7.99 6.12 2.16
CA LEU A 19 -7.64 4.70 2.20
C LEU A 19 -8.07 3.99 0.91
N ASP A 20 -9.30 4.25 0.46
CA ASP A 20 -9.83 3.62 -0.74
C ASP A 20 -9.03 4.00 -1.99
N GLY A 21 -8.66 5.26 -2.11
CA GLY A 21 -7.83 5.73 -3.23
C GLY A 21 -6.44 5.10 -3.21
N SER A 22 -5.82 4.99 -2.03
CA SER A 22 -4.52 4.36 -1.89
C SER A 22 -4.58 2.87 -2.14
N LEU A 23 -5.63 2.19 -1.67
CA LEU A 23 -5.86 0.77 -1.96
C LEU A 23 -6.00 0.53 -3.47
N GLN A 24 -6.74 1.39 -4.16
CA GLN A 24 -6.88 1.26 -5.61
C GLN A 24 -5.52 1.36 -6.32
N LYS A 25 -4.64 2.25 -5.85
CA LYS A 25 -3.28 2.34 -6.38
C LYS A 25 -2.47 1.06 -6.17
N VAL A 26 -2.64 0.42 -5.03
CA VAL A 26 -2.01 -0.89 -4.77
C VAL A 26 -2.50 -1.93 -5.78
N LEU A 27 -3.82 -2.02 -5.94
CA LEU A 27 -4.42 -3.00 -6.85
C LEU A 27 -4.01 -2.75 -8.31
N ASP A 28 -3.97 -1.49 -8.73
CA ASP A 28 -3.54 -1.11 -10.08
C ASP A 28 -2.06 -1.45 -10.32
N ALA A 29 -1.20 -1.16 -9.34
CA ALA A 29 0.22 -1.48 -9.42
C ALA A 29 0.45 -3.00 -9.48
N MET A 30 -0.33 -3.77 -8.72
CA MET A 30 -0.28 -5.24 -8.77
C MET A 30 -0.66 -5.76 -10.16
N ALA A 31 -1.72 -5.21 -10.76
CA ALA A 31 -2.16 -5.61 -12.10
C ALA A 31 -1.11 -5.28 -13.16
N GLU A 32 -0.51 -4.08 -13.07
CA GLU A 32 0.56 -3.66 -13.97
C GLU A 32 1.79 -4.57 -13.84
N ALA A 33 2.19 -4.85 -12.60
CA ALA A 33 3.32 -5.74 -12.33
C ALA A 33 3.05 -7.17 -12.82
N ALA A 34 1.84 -7.66 -12.64
CA ALA A 34 1.44 -8.99 -13.11
C ALA A 34 1.55 -9.10 -14.63
N ALA A 35 1.19 -8.05 -15.36
CA ALA A 35 1.33 -8.01 -16.82
C ALA A 35 2.79 -8.09 -17.26
N GLU A 36 3.73 -7.67 -16.41
CA GLU A 36 5.17 -7.75 -16.64
C GLU A 36 5.80 -9.07 -16.14
N GLY A 37 5.00 -9.97 -15.62
CA GLY A 37 5.49 -11.26 -15.09
C GLY A 37 6.13 -11.18 -13.71
N VAL A 38 5.84 -10.15 -12.94
CA VAL A 38 6.37 -9.98 -11.58
C VAL A 38 5.76 -11.02 -10.63
N GLU A 39 6.61 -11.64 -9.82
CA GLU A 39 6.22 -12.68 -8.87
C GLU A 39 6.16 -12.16 -7.42
N LEU A 40 6.86 -11.07 -7.13
CA LEU A 40 6.85 -10.39 -5.83
C LEU A 40 6.87 -8.88 -6.05
N ILE A 41 5.90 -8.19 -5.49
CA ILE A 41 5.87 -6.72 -5.47
C ILE A 41 6.00 -6.20 -4.03
N VAL A 42 6.81 -5.17 -3.84
CA VAL A 42 7.07 -4.55 -2.55
C VAL A 42 6.63 -3.09 -2.59
N PHE A 43 5.82 -2.70 -1.63
CA PHE A 43 5.34 -1.32 -1.48
C PHE A 43 6.11 -0.58 -0.39
N PRO A 44 6.10 0.77 -0.41
CA PRO A 44 6.77 1.57 0.62
C PRO A 44 6.22 1.35 2.02
N GLU A 45 6.99 1.79 3.01
CA GLU A 45 6.58 1.77 4.42
C GLU A 45 5.26 2.49 4.61
N THR A 46 4.37 1.90 5.41
CA THR A 46 3.03 2.43 5.72
C THR A 46 2.30 3.03 4.53
N PHE A 47 2.37 2.36 3.39
CA PHE A 47 1.73 2.85 2.16
C PHE A 47 0.21 3.00 2.32
N LEU A 48 -0.42 2.10 3.06
CA LEU A 48 -1.84 2.19 3.39
C LEU A 48 -2.04 2.58 4.85
N PRO A 49 -2.90 3.57 5.11
CA PRO A 49 -3.63 4.39 4.13
C PRO A 49 -2.72 5.39 3.43
N TYR A 50 -1.70 5.91 4.10
CA TYR A 50 -0.65 6.78 3.60
C TYR A 50 0.41 6.98 4.68
N TYR A 51 1.63 7.36 4.27
CA TYR A 51 2.70 7.70 5.19
C TYR A 51 2.38 9.07 5.85
N PRO A 52 2.70 9.27 7.14
CA PRO A 52 2.38 10.51 7.85
C PRO A 52 3.30 11.68 7.45
N TYR A 53 3.26 12.09 6.21
CA TYR A 53 4.09 13.19 5.68
C TYR A 53 3.88 14.51 6.42
N PHE A 54 2.68 14.74 6.93
CA PHE A 54 2.36 15.92 7.73
C PHE A 54 3.26 16.08 8.95
N SER A 55 3.83 14.99 9.46
CA SER A 55 4.75 15.03 10.61
C SER A 55 6.01 15.83 10.33
N PHE A 56 6.36 16.02 9.05
CA PHE A 56 7.53 16.78 8.66
C PHE A 56 7.24 18.22 8.29
N VAL A 57 5.98 18.57 8.03
CA VAL A 57 5.62 19.88 7.46
C VAL A 57 4.63 20.66 8.30
N GLU A 58 3.84 20.01 9.14
CA GLU A 58 2.86 20.68 9.98
C GLU A 58 3.45 21.04 11.35
N PRO A 59 3.08 22.21 11.90
CA PRO A 59 3.43 22.54 13.28
C PRO A 59 2.67 21.62 14.25
N PRO A 60 3.25 21.31 15.42
CA PRO A 60 2.63 20.38 16.39
C PRO A 60 1.19 20.71 16.75
N VAL A 61 0.85 21.98 16.81
CA VAL A 61 -0.51 22.46 17.15
C VAL A 61 -1.56 22.00 16.13
N ARG A 62 -1.18 21.75 14.88
CA ARG A 62 -2.10 21.29 13.81
C ARG A 62 -2.01 19.80 13.57
N MET A 63 -0.94 19.19 13.99
CA MET A 63 -0.61 17.80 13.71
C MET A 63 -1.66 16.81 14.26
N GLY A 64 -2.35 17.18 15.34
CA GLY A 64 -3.37 16.34 15.96
C GLY A 64 -4.52 15.97 15.03
N ARG A 65 -4.98 16.90 14.19
CA ARG A 65 -6.05 16.64 13.22
C ARG A 65 -5.60 15.63 12.17
N SER A 66 -4.39 15.78 11.69
CA SER A 66 -3.82 14.88 10.68
C SER A 66 -3.58 13.48 11.25
N HIS A 67 -3.17 13.38 12.51
CA HIS A 67 -3.05 12.08 13.19
C HIS A 67 -4.42 11.41 13.38
N LEU A 68 -5.46 12.17 13.75
CA LEU A 68 -6.81 11.62 13.86
C LEU A 68 -7.32 11.13 12.50
N ALA A 69 -7.11 11.91 11.45
CA ALA A 69 -7.50 11.51 10.10
C ALA A 69 -6.80 10.23 9.66
N LEU A 70 -5.51 10.08 9.98
CA LEU A 70 -4.75 8.87 9.70
C LEU A 70 -5.32 7.69 10.50
N TYR A 71 -5.57 7.88 11.79
CA TYR A 71 -6.13 6.86 12.67
C TYR A 71 -7.50 6.37 12.18
N ASP A 72 -8.37 7.31 11.76
CA ASP A 72 -9.71 6.98 11.28
C ASP A 72 -9.68 6.12 10.00
N GLN A 73 -8.60 6.17 9.26
CA GLN A 73 -8.41 5.38 8.05
C GLN A 73 -7.43 4.22 8.22
N ALA A 74 -7.02 3.94 9.44
CA ALA A 74 -6.10 2.84 9.71
C ALA A 74 -6.64 1.50 9.18
N VAL A 75 -5.71 0.68 8.70
CA VAL A 75 -6.06 -0.63 8.14
C VAL A 75 -6.36 -1.61 9.27
N VAL A 76 -7.50 -2.25 9.18
CA VAL A 76 -7.84 -3.36 10.10
C VAL A 76 -7.32 -4.67 9.51
N VAL A 77 -6.50 -5.37 10.28
CA VAL A 77 -5.88 -6.64 9.87
C VAL A 77 -6.31 -7.76 10.83
N PRO A 78 -6.96 -8.83 10.34
CA PRO A 78 -7.53 -9.00 9.00
C PRO A 78 -8.77 -8.13 8.80
N GLY A 79 -9.06 -7.80 7.56
CA GLY A 79 -10.23 -6.99 7.23
C GLY A 79 -10.41 -6.79 5.72
N PRO A 80 -11.34 -5.90 5.32
CA PRO A 80 -11.70 -5.74 3.90
C PRO A 80 -10.51 -5.36 3.01
N VAL A 81 -9.60 -4.53 3.52
CA VAL A 81 -8.42 -4.09 2.76
C VAL A 81 -7.46 -5.26 2.51
N THR A 82 -7.12 -5.99 3.56
CA THR A 82 -6.24 -7.16 3.43
C THR A 82 -6.89 -8.26 2.59
N ASP A 83 -8.22 -8.42 2.69
CA ASP A 83 -8.95 -9.38 1.87
C ASP A 83 -8.88 -9.00 0.38
N ALA A 84 -9.02 -7.73 0.04
CA ALA A 84 -8.92 -7.26 -1.34
C ALA A 84 -7.52 -7.49 -1.92
N VAL A 85 -6.48 -7.18 -1.16
CA VAL A 85 -5.10 -7.40 -1.59
C VAL A 85 -4.80 -8.89 -1.72
N ALA A 86 -5.25 -9.70 -0.77
CA ALA A 86 -5.08 -11.15 -0.82
C ALA A 86 -5.77 -11.78 -2.04
N ALA A 87 -6.99 -11.33 -2.36
CA ALA A 87 -7.71 -11.79 -3.54
C ALA A 87 -6.97 -11.44 -4.83
N ALA A 88 -6.45 -10.21 -4.93
CA ALA A 88 -5.66 -9.77 -6.08
C ALA A 88 -4.35 -10.57 -6.19
N ALA A 89 -3.66 -10.81 -5.07
CA ALA A 89 -2.44 -11.61 -5.05
C ALA A 89 -2.70 -13.03 -5.57
N ARG A 90 -3.80 -13.63 -5.15
CA ARG A 90 -4.22 -14.96 -5.63
C ARG A 90 -4.54 -14.93 -7.12
N GLN A 91 -5.31 -13.94 -7.55
CA GLN A 91 -5.70 -13.78 -8.95
C GLN A 91 -4.49 -13.67 -9.88
N HIS A 92 -3.48 -12.91 -9.46
CA HIS A 92 -2.28 -12.65 -10.24
C HIS A 92 -1.17 -13.68 -10.01
N GLY A 93 -1.32 -14.58 -9.04
CA GLY A 93 -0.28 -15.55 -8.70
C GLY A 93 1.00 -14.89 -8.20
N MET A 94 0.88 -13.79 -7.45
CA MET A 94 2.03 -13.03 -6.94
C MET A 94 2.01 -12.92 -5.42
N GLN A 95 3.19 -12.66 -4.88
CA GLN A 95 3.36 -12.29 -3.47
C GLN A 95 3.45 -10.79 -3.34
N VAL A 96 2.93 -10.26 -2.24
CA VAL A 96 2.87 -8.82 -1.97
C VAL A 96 3.42 -8.55 -0.58
N LEU A 97 4.39 -7.64 -0.50
CA LEU A 97 4.85 -7.07 0.76
C LEU A 97 4.32 -5.65 0.84
N LEU A 98 3.40 -5.42 1.77
CA LEU A 98 2.67 -4.16 1.88
C LEU A 98 2.78 -3.63 3.31
N GLY A 99 3.34 -2.42 3.46
CA GLY A 99 3.33 -1.71 4.72
C GLY A 99 1.96 -1.07 4.98
N VAL A 100 1.44 -1.27 6.18
CA VAL A 100 0.15 -0.71 6.61
C VAL A 100 0.27 -0.04 7.96
N ASN A 101 -0.64 0.88 8.24
CA ASN A 101 -0.73 1.64 9.48
C ASN A 101 -2.12 1.50 10.09
#